data_14bad1dcc6694bda1b1f5fb944a8aaa8
#
_entry.id   14bad1dcc6694bda1b1f5fb944a8aaa8
#
_cell.length_a   1.000
_cell.length_b   1.000
_cell.length_c   1.000
_cell.angle_alpha   90.00
_cell.angle_beta   90.00
_cell.angle_gamma   90.00
#
_symmetry.space_group_name_H-M   'P 1'
#
loop_
_entity.id
_entity.type
_entity.pdbx_description
1 polymer ?
#
loop_
_entity_poly.entity_id
_entity_poly.type
_entity_poly.pdbx_seq_one_letter_code
_entity_poly.pdbx_strand_id
1 'polypeptide(L)'
;MSEVAPDTEDTLPPYEGILLSEVRLVRSSEDAEAAMAALLACDAIGFDTESKPTFRKGEVSTGPHLVQLASDSHAYLFQVGANAASSPAAAVLHAVLESPAIVKVGFGLGDDLRRLRAKLGIETRNVIDLATALRAVQGTSERNAWGAKTAVARFFGRRLQKSRRITTTNWATPRLSEQQILYAADDAHVALRIYRHWHEHFPAAAAGAAANAIRAANAAPRAAKPVQPG
;
A
#
# COMPACT_ATOMS: atom_id res chain seq x y z
N MET A 1 -23.36 -12.77 9.17
CA MET A 1 -22.10 -13.21 8.55
C MET A 1 -21.46 -14.22 9.51
N SER A 2 -21.26 -15.45 9.06
CA SER A 2 -20.70 -16.52 9.91
C SER A 2 -19.23 -16.20 10.20
N GLU A 3 -18.88 -16.27 11.47
CA GLU A 3 -17.52 -16.09 11.98
C GLU A 3 -16.68 -17.27 11.52
N VAL A 4 -15.71 -17.04 10.62
CA VAL A 4 -14.72 -18.06 10.24
C VAL A 4 -13.69 -18.10 11.34
N ALA A 5 -13.64 -19.18 12.09
CA ALA A 5 -12.66 -19.40 13.16
C ALA A 5 -11.22 -19.43 12.59
N PRO A 6 -10.20 -18.95 13.34
CA PRO A 6 -8.81 -18.84 12.85
C PRO A 6 -8.19 -20.14 12.34
N ASP A 7 -8.63 -21.30 12.80
CA ASP A 7 -8.14 -22.60 12.34
C ASP A 7 -8.63 -23.01 10.93
N THR A 8 -9.57 -22.26 10.34
CA THR A 8 -10.12 -22.55 9.01
C THR A 8 -9.42 -21.78 7.89
N GLU A 9 -8.64 -20.74 8.17
CA GLU A 9 -7.93 -19.97 7.12
C GLU A 9 -6.95 -20.84 6.31
N ASP A 10 -6.27 -21.79 6.96
CA ASP A 10 -5.29 -22.68 6.30
C ASP A 10 -5.92 -23.72 5.37
N THR A 11 -7.22 -23.99 5.52
CA THR A 11 -7.97 -24.93 4.67
C THR A 11 -8.59 -24.26 3.44
N LEU A 12 -8.60 -22.93 3.38
CA LEU A 12 -9.15 -22.19 2.24
C LEU A 12 -8.31 -22.39 0.97
N PRO A 13 -8.95 -22.43 -0.20
CA PRO A 13 -8.23 -22.46 -1.47
C PRO A 13 -7.34 -21.22 -1.62
N PRO A 14 -6.21 -21.34 -2.34
CA PRO A 14 -5.29 -20.23 -2.51
C PRO A 14 -5.98 -19.04 -3.21
N TYR A 15 -5.60 -17.82 -2.80
CA TYR A 15 -5.97 -16.60 -3.47
C TYR A 15 -5.18 -16.48 -4.78
N GLU A 16 -5.87 -16.20 -5.86
CA GLU A 16 -5.28 -15.93 -7.15
C GLU A 16 -4.92 -14.45 -7.23
N GLY A 17 -3.63 -14.16 -7.11
CA GLY A 17 -3.08 -12.82 -7.19
C GLY A 17 -2.96 -12.29 -8.60
N ILE A 18 -2.26 -11.17 -8.74
CA ILE A 18 -1.95 -10.55 -10.03
C ILE A 18 -0.98 -11.41 -10.83
N LEU A 19 -1.14 -11.49 -12.15
CA LEU A 19 -0.24 -12.23 -13.03
C LEU A 19 1.04 -11.42 -13.30
N LEU A 20 2.18 -12.10 -13.50
CA LEU A 20 3.45 -11.43 -13.82
C LEU A 20 3.35 -10.60 -15.10
N SER A 21 2.54 -11.02 -16.07
CA SER A 21 2.27 -10.28 -17.31
C SER A 21 1.54 -8.95 -17.09
N GLU A 22 0.91 -8.76 -15.94
CA GLU A 22 0.19 -7.55 -15.55
C GLU A 22 1.05 -6.61 -14.69
N VAL A 23 2.30 -7.00 -14.39
CA VAL A 23 3.22 -6.18 -13.60
C VAL A 23 4.13 -5.36 -14.51
N ARG A 24 4.28 -4.08 -14.21
CA ARG A 24 5.12 -3.12 -14.93
C ARG A 24 6.22 -2.60 -14.00
N LEU A 25 7.47 -2.85 -14.36
CA LEU A 25 8.63 -2.27 -13.69
C LEU A 25 8.93 -0.92 -14.35
N VAL A 26 8.79 0.16 -13.61
CA VAL A 26 9.03 1.53 -14.11
C VAL A 26 10.52 1.83 -14.01
N ARG A 27 11.22 1.74 -15.15
CA ARG A 27 12.69 1.87 -15.24
C ARG A 27 13.17 2.95 -16.21
N SER A 28 12.33 3.31 -17.18
CA SER A 28 12.61 4.31 -18.20
C SER A 28 11.65 5.50 -18.11
N SER A 29 11.92 6.56 -18.84
CA SER A 29 10.99 7.69 -18.98
C SER A 29 9.69 7.27 -19.67
N GLU A 30 9.79 6.37 -20.66
CA GLU A 30 8.62 5.83 -21.36
C GLU A 30 7.73 5.01 -20.42
N ASP A 31 8.33 4.13 -19.59
CA ASP A 31 7.58 3.40 -18.56
C ASP A 31 6.90 4.38 -17.59
N ALA A 32 7.59 5.46 -17.21
CA ALA A 32 7.07 6.47 -16.28
C ALA A 32 5.88 7.23 -16.90
N GLU A 33 5.96 7.63 -18.17
CA GLU A 33 4.87 8.29 -18.88
C GLU A 33 3.64 7.37 -19.00
N ALA A 34 3.84 6.12 -19.37
CA ALA A 34 2.77 5.13 -19.45
C ALA A 34 2.12 4.87 -18.08
N ALA A 35 2.93 4.73 -17.02
CA ALA A 35 2.44 4.56 -15.65
C ALA A 35 1.68 5.81 -15.16
N MET A 36 2.19 7.01 -15.44
CA MET A 36 1.54 8.28 -15.12
C MET A 36 0.14 8.36 -15.73
N ALA A 37 0.05 8.13 -17.03
CA ALA A 37 -1.22 8.20 -17.75
C ALA A 37 -2.25 7.20 -17.19
N ALA A 38 -1.82 5.96 -16.95
CA ALA A 38 -2.70 4.91 -16.45
C ALA A 38 -3.16 5.17 -15.01
N LEU A 39 -2.25 5.59 -14.12
CA LEU A 39 -2.56 5.78 -12.69
C LEU A 39 -3.36 7.06 -12.43
N LEU A 40 -3.13 8.14 -13.20
CA LEU A 40 -3.91 9.37 -13.07
C LEU A 40 -5.36 9.22 -13.57
N ALA A 41 -5.64 8.20 -14.39
CA ALA A 41 -6.99 7.88 -14.83
C ALA A 41 -7.81 7.09 -13.80
N CYS A 42 -7.19 6.63 -12.70
CA CYS A 42 -7.85 5.85 -11.66
C CYS A 42 -8.55 6.76 -10.62
N ASP A 43 -9.71 6.34 -10.12
CA ASP A 43 -10.38 6.92 -8.95
C ASP A 43 -9.78 6.42 -7.63
N ALA A 44 -9.29 5.18 -7.63
CA ALA A 44 -8.60 4.56 -6.51
C ALA A 44 -7.46 3.66 -6.99
N ILE A 45 -6.40 3.56 -6.19
CA ILE A 45 -5.24 2.70 -6.43
C ILE A 45 -4.86 1.95 -5.15
N GLY A 46 -4.34 0.73 -5.33
CA GLY A 46 -3.65 0.02 -4.27
C GLY A 46 -2.25 0.61 -4.05
N PHE A 47 -1.81 0.63 -2.81
CA PHE A 47 -0.53 1.23 -2.42
C PHE A 47 0.14 0.43 -1.31
N ASP A 48 1.44 0.18 -1.48
CA ASP A 48 2.31 -0.40 -0.47
C ASP A 48 3.76 0.05 -0.68
N THR A 49 4.66 -0.21 0.28
CA THR A 49 6.10 0.01 0.12
C THR A 49 6.93 -1.11 0.73
N GLU A 50 8.10 -1.36 0.13
CA GLU A 50 9.05 -2.30 0.68
C GLU A 50 10.38 -1.63 1.05
N SER A 51 10.90 -2.03 2.19
CA SER A 51 12.16 -1.51 2.72
C SER A 51 13.13 -2.64 3.04
N LYS A 52 14.41 -2.43 2.77
CA LYS A 52 15.47 -3.32 3.25
C LYS A 52 15.31 -3.49 4.77
N PRO A 53 15.31 -4.73 5.28
CA PRO A 53 15.22 -4.97 6.71
C PRO A 53 16.47 -4.41 7.43
N THR A 54 16.25 -3.94 8.65
CA THR A 54 17.29 -3.51 9.58
C THR A 54 17.53 -4.61 10.61
N PHE A 55 18.78 -4.94 10.87
CA PHE A 55 19.15 -6.05 11.76
C PHE A 55 19.80 -5.60 13.07
N ARG A 56 20.27 -4.36 13.13
CA ARG A 56 20.93 -3.82 14.33
C ARG A 56 19.96 -2.96 15.14
N LYS A 57 20.00 -3.07 16.45
CA LYS A 57 19.24 -2.19 17.35
C LYS A 57 19.65 -0.73 17.11
N GLY A 58 18.68 0.13 16.81
CA GLY A 58 18.92 1.55 16.50
C GLY A 58 19.31 1.84 15.04
N GLU A 59 19.39 0.83 14.17
CA GLU A 59 19.57 1.06 12.75
C GLU A 59 18.35 1.72 12.14
N VAL A 60 18.57 2.86 11.48
CA VAL A 60 17.49 3.60 10.80
C VAL A 60 17.32 3.04 9.40
N SER A 61 16.08 2.69 9.04
CA SER A 61 15.76 2.25 7.68
C SER A 61 15.97 3.39 6.69
N THR A 62 16.69 3.10 5.59
CA THR A 62 16.89 4.03 4.47
C THR A 62 15.80 3.92 3.40
N GLY A 63 14.75 3.12 3.68
CA GLY A 63 13.61 2.93 2.76
C GLY A 63 12.68 4.14 2.64
N PRO A 64 11.64 4.02 1.80
CA PRO A 64 11.35 2.84 1.01
C PRO A 64 12.37 2.59 -0.11
N HIS A 65 12.54 1.33 -0.52
CA HIS A 65 13.38 0.94 -1.64
C HIS A 65 12.56 0.53 -2.86
N LEU A 66 11.32 0.17 -2.63
CA LEU A 66 10.33 -0.11 -3.65
C LEU A 66 9.00 0.53 -3.25
N VAL A 67 8.31 1.14 -4.20
CA VAL A 67 6.94 1.64 -4.07
C VAL A 67 6.08 0.87 -5.06
N GLN A 68 4.95 0.38 -4.60
CA GLN A 68 3.99 -0.37 -5.40
C GLN A 68 2.69 0.41 -5.52
N LEU A 69 2.25 0.63 -6.76
CA LEU A 69 0.94 1.20 -7.07
C LEU A 69 0.18 0.23 -7.96
N ALA A 70 -1.07 -0.06 -7.65
CA ALA A 70 -1.88 -0.95 -8.46
C ALA A 70 -3.18 -0.28 -8.91
N SER A 71 -3.48 -0.39 -10.20
CA SER A 71 -4.81 -0.19 -10.77
C SER A 71 -5.61 -1.49 -10.72
N ASP A 72 -6.85 -1.49 -11.22
CA ASP A 72 -7.66 -2.71 -11.27
C ASP A 72 -7.09 -3.80 -12.19
N SER A 73 -6.20 -3.43 -13.15
CA SER A 73 -5.66 -4.35 -14.16
C SER A 73 -4.14 -4.53 -14.13
N HIS A 74 -3.38 -3.60 -13.52
CA HIS A 74 -1.92 -3.64 -13.54
C HIS A 74 -1.34 -3.17 -12.21
N ALA A 75 -0.18 -3.74 -11.85
CA ALA A 75 0.66 -3.21 -10.79
C ALA A 75 1.92 -2.56 -11.36
N TYR A 76 2.29 -1.41 -10.81
CA TYR A 76 3.45 -0.61 -11.18
C TYR A 76 4.45 -0.58 -10.04
N LEU A 77 5.67 -1.01 -10.31
CA LEU A 77 6.73 -1.11 -9.32
C LEU A 77 7.83 -0.08 -9.59
N PHE A 78 8.06 0.79 -8.62
CA PHE A 78 9.01 1.89 -8.67
C PHE A 78 10.18 1.63 -7.72
N GLN A 79 11.36 1.30 -8.25
CA GLN A 79 12.56 1.17 -7.42
C GLN A 79 13.08 2.55 -7.01
N VAL A 80 13.21 2.76 -5.70
CA VAL A 80 13.58 4.05 -5.10
C VAL A 80 15.03 3.98 -4.60
N GLY A 81 15.98 4.31 -5.47
CA GLY A 81 17.41 4.36 -5.15
C GLY A 81 17.84 5.63 -4.39
N ALA A 82 19.15 5.82 -4.25
CA ALA A 82 19.71 6.99 -3.58
C ALA A 82 19.39 8.33 -4.29
N ASN A 83 19.33 8.31 -5.63
CA ASN A 83 19.05 9.50 -6.46
C ASN A 83 17.58 9.53 -6.95
N ALA A 84 16.69 8.90 -6.22
CA ALA A 84 15.30 8.71 -6.65
C ALA A 84 14.54 10.03 -6.84
N ALA A 85 14.83 11.06 -6.03
CA ALA A 85 14.12 12.33 -6.09
C ALA A 85 14.20 13.05 -7.46
N SER A 86 15.23 12.77 -8.25
CA SER A 86 15.43 13.37 -9.59
C SER A 86 15.08 12.40 -10.73
N SER A 87 14.47 11.26 -10.43
CA SER A 87 14.13 10.25 -11.43
C SER A 87 12.76 10.50 -12.06
N PRO A 88 12.51 10.05 -13.30
CA PRO A 88 11.16 10.07 -13.90
C PRO A 88 10.12 9.36 -13.02
N ALA A 89 10.54 8.30 -12.33
CA ALA A 89 9.69 7.58 -11.36
C ALA A 89 9.22 8.47 -10.21
N ALA A 90 10.06 9.39 -9.71
CA ALA A 90 9.66 10.31 -8.65
C ALA A 90 8.55 11.26 -9.10
N ALA A 91 8.61 11.75 -10.32
CA ALA A 91 7.56 12.62 -10.87
C ALA A 91 6.20 11.92 -10.89
N VAL A 92 6.16 10.63 -11.28
CA VAL A 92 4.94 9.81 -11.23
C VAL A 92 4.44 9.68 -9.79
N LEU A 93 5.33 9.31 -8.86
CA LEU A 93 4.98 9.11 -7.46
C LEU A 93 4.43 10.40 -6.83
N HIS A 94 5.04 11.58 -7.10
CA HIS A 94 4.51 12.86 -6.66
C HIS A 94 3.12 13.13 -7.24
N ALA A 95 2.97 13.06 -8.57
CA ALA A 95 1.72 13.38 -9.25
C ALA A 95 0.56 12.50 -8.76
N VAL A 96 0.80 11.20 -8.57
CA VAL A 96 -0.22 10.23 -8.20
C VAL A 96 -0.52 10.25 -6.70
N LEU A 97 0.53 10.20 -5.85
CA LEU A 97 0.35 10.10 -4.41
C LEU A 97 -0.14 11.40 -3.77
N GLU A 98 0.23 12.56 -4.29
CA GLU A 98 -0.25 13.86 -3.81
C GLU A 98 -1.59 14.29 -4.40
N SER A 99 -2.11 13.57 -5.41
CA SER A 99 -3.41 13.86 -5.99
C SER A 99 -4.54 13.66 -4.96
N PRO A 100 -5.36 14.67 -4.69
CA PRO A 100 -6.53 14.52 -3.83
C PRO A 100 -7.69 13.79 -4.54
N ALA A 101 -7.65 13.66 -5.87
CA ALA A 101 -8.69 13.01 -6.65
C ALA A 101 -8.63 11.48 -6.59
N ILE A 102 -7.46 10.92 -6.32
CA ILE A 102 -7.23 9.48 -6.30
C ILE A 102 -7.21 8.98 -4.86
N VAL A 103 -7.98 7.97 -4.54
CA VAL A 103 -7.91 7.28 -3.25
C VAL A 103 -6.73 6.31 -3.25
N LYS A 104 -5.83 6.38 -2.25
CA LYS A 104 -4.75 5.41 -2.04
C LYS A 104 -5.15 4.47 -0.92
N VAL A 105 -5.16 3.19 -1.20
CA VAL A 105 -5.58 2.16 -0.24
C VAL A 105 -4.48 1.14 0.03
N GLY A 106 -4.31 0.79 1.29
CA GLY A 106 -3.32 -0.23 1.72
C GLY A 106 -3.55 -0.64 3.17
N PHE A 107 -2.65 -1.43 3.70
CA PHE A 107 -2.74 -1.94 5.07
C PHE A 107 -1.57 -1.46 5.93
N GLY A 108 -1.87 -0.78 7.05
CA GLY A 108 -0.85 -0.37 8.02
C GLY A 108 0.10 0.72 7.53
N LEU A 109 -0.39 1.65 6.73
CA LEU A 109 0.37 2.61 5.92
C LEU A 109 1.15 3.68 6.71
N GLY A 110 1.00 3.77 8.03
CA GLY A 110 1.58 4.87 8.81
C GLY A 110 3.09 5.04 8.65
N ASP A 111 3.83 3.94 8.66
CA ASP A 111 5.30 3.93 8.50
C ASP A 111 5.72 4.22 7.05
N ASP A 112 4.97 3.73 6.09
CA ASP A 112 5.21 3.90 4.66
C ASP A 112 5.11 5.38 4.27
N LEU A 113 4.03 6.03 4.69
CA LEU A 113 3.81 7.46 4.46
C LEU A 113 4.91 8.32 5.08
N ARG A 114 5.33 7.99 6.32
CA ARG A 114 6.41 8.69 6.99
C ARG A 114 7.75 8.55 6.25
N ARG A 115 8.06 7.35 5.76
CA ARG A 115 9.29 7.08 4.99
C ARG A 115 9.26 7.74 3.62
N LEU A 116 8.14 7.73 2.92
CA LEU A 116 7.96 8.44 1.64
C LEU A 116 8.21 9.93 1.80
N ARG A 117 7.61 10.55 2.81
CA ARG A 117 7.83 11.96 3.12
C ARG A 117 9.29 12.25 3.42
N ALA A 118 9.93 11.44 4.26
CA ALA A 118 11.32 11.65 4.64
C ALA A 118 12.30 11.49 3.47
N LYS A 119 12.04 10.53 2.56
CA LYS A 119 12.97 10.20 1.47
C LYS A 119 12.72 10.96 0.18
N LEU A 120 11.45 11.18 -0.17
CA LEU A 120 11.05 11.77 -1.45
C LEU A 120 10.34 13.13 -1.29
N GLY A 121 10.03 13.57 -0.08
CA GLY A 121 9.26 14.79 0.17
C GLY A 121 7.78 14.67 -0.19
N ILE A 122 7.26 13.47 -0.46
CA ILE A 122 5.89 13.24 -0.91
C ILE A 122 4.91 13.36 0.27
N GLU A 123 3.96 14.28 0.14
CA GLU A 123 2.83 14.45 1.04
C GLU A 123 1.61 13.72 0.49
N THR A 124 1.52 12.42 0.78
CA THR A 124 0.44 11.58 0.27
C THR A 124 -0.92 12.05 0.76
N ARG A 125 -1.88 12.21 -0.15
CA ARG A 125 -3.25 12.70 0.12
C ARG A 125 -4.29 11.62 -0.17
N ASN A 126 -5.47 11.75 0.45
CA ASN A 126 -6.63 10.87 0.25
C ASN A 126 -6.27 9.38 0.46
N VAL A 127 -5.75 9.05 1.65
CA VAL A 127 -5.29 7.71 2.03
C VAL A 127 -6.31 7.02 2.91
N ILE A 128 -6.64 5.79 2.59
CA ILE A 128 -7.45 4.90 3.42
C ILE A 128 -6.58 3.74 3.89
N ASP A 129 -6.29 3.69 5.18
CA ASP A 129 -5.69 2.51 5.82
C ASP A 129 -6.80 1.49 6.09
N LEU A 130 -6.81 0.42 5.30
CA LEU A 130 -7.84 -0.63 5.37
C LEU A 130 -7.85 -1.37 6.70
N ALA A 131 -6.70 -1.52 7.36
CA ALA A 131 -6.66 -2.15 8.69
C ALA A 131 -7.48 -1.35 9.71
N THR A 132 -7.42 -0.03 9.63
CA THR A 132 -8.18 0.88 10.48
C THR A 132 -9.64 1.00 10.05
N ALA A 133 -9.89 1.16 8.75
CA ALA A 133 -11.22 1.37 8.20
C ALA A 133 -12.12 0.14 8.41
N LEU A 134 -11.64 -1.06 8.11
CA LEU A 134 -12.39 -2.30 8.27
C LEU A 134 -12.69 -2.62 9.74
N ARG A 135 -11.78 -2.28 10.65
CA ARG A 135 -12.00 -2.44 12.11
C ARG A 135 -13.13 -1.54 12.60
N ALA A 136 -13.17 -0.29 12.14
CA ALA A 136 -14.18 0.69 12.58
C ALA A 136 -15.61 0.27 12.18
N VAL A 137 -15.79 -0.42 11.06
CA VAL A 137 -17.10 -0.84 10.56
C VAL A 137 -17.67 -2.03 11.33
N GLN A 138 -16.83 -2.94 11.83
CA GLN A 138 -17.31 -4.16 12.47
C GLN A 138 -17.62 -4.02 13.96
N GLY A 139 -17.37 -2.89 14.59
CA GLY A 139 -17.69 -2.65 16.00
C GLY A 139 -17.06 -3.67 16.96
N THR A 140 -16.12 -4.46 16.49
CA THR A 140 -15.51 -5.53 17.28
C THR A 140 -14.48 -4.96 18.24
N SER A 141 -14.68 -5.25 19.51
CA SER A 141 -13.66 -5.12 20.57
C SER A 141 -12.50 -6.12 20.38
N GLU A 142 -12.50 -6.91 19.31
CA GLU A 142 -11.47 -7.89 19.02
C GLU A 142 -10.15 -7.20 18.69
N ARG A 143 -9.15 -7.52 19.51
CA ARG A 143 -7.75 -7.10 19.34
C ARG A 143 -7.09 -7.67 18.07
N ASN A 144 -7.80 -8.48 17.29
CA ASN A 144 -7.28 -9.06 16.06
C ASN A 144 -7.23 -8.01 14.96
N ALA A 145 -6.01 -7.62 14.62
CA ALA A 145 -5.76 -6.64 13.57
C ALA A 145 -6.31 -7.16 12.22
N TRP A 146 -7.16 -6.38 11.58
CA TRP A 146 -7.51 -6.60 10.19
C TRP A 146 -6.25 -6.41 9.34
N GLY A 147 -5.78 -7.50 8.78
CA GLY A 147 -4.70 -7.50 7.79
C GLY A 147 -5.22 -8.04 6.47
N ALA A 148 -4.41 -7.95 5.42
CA ALA A 148 -4.77 -8.44 4.09
C ALA A 148 -5.18 -9.92 4.10
N LYS A 149 -4.51 -10.80 4.87
CA LYS A 149 -4.86 -12.22 4.99
C LYS A 149 -6.29 -12.41 5.50
N THR A 150 -6.62 -11.80 6.63
CA THR A 150 -7.95 -11.89 7.23
C THR A 150 -9.03 -11.31 6.31
N ALA A 151 -8.74 -10.19 5.65
CA ALA A 151 -9.67 -9.59 4.70
C ALA A 151 -9.93 -10.48 3.48
N VAL A 152 -8.89 -11.10 2.91
CA VAL A 152 -9.01 -12.05 1.79
C VAL A 152 -9.80 -13.29 2.21
N ALA A 153 -9.54 -13.84 3.40
CA ALA A 153 -10.28 -14.98 3.90
C ALA A 153 -11.77 -14.66 4.07
N ARG A 154 -12.09 -13.52 4.67
CA ARG A 154 -13.48 -13.14 4.97
C ARG A 154 -14.28 -12.68 3.76
N PHE A 155 -13.66 -11.91 2.85
CA PHE A 155 -14.36 -11.34 1.69
C PHE A 155 -14.38 -12.27 0.49
N PHE A 156 -13.33 -13.04 0.28
CA PHE A 156 -13.18 -13.88 -0.91
C PHE A 156 -13.22 -15.39 -0.62
N GLY A 157 -13.23 -15.81 0.64
CA GLY A 157 -13.16 -17.24 1.00
C GLY A 157 -11.88 -17.90 0.48
N ARG A 158 -10.76 -17.15 0.45
CA ARG A 158 -9.48 -17.59 -0.10
C ARG A 158 -8.36 -17.35 0.92
N ARG A 159 -7.26 -18.08 0.76
CA ARG A 159 -6.07 -17.96 1.60
C ARG A 159 -4.98 -17.16 0.89
N LEU A 160 -4.67 -15.97 1.40
CA LEU A 160 -3.57 -15.15 0.89
C LEU A 160 -2.23 -15.75 1.35
N GLN A 161 -1.41 -16.18 0.39
CA GLN A 161 -0.09 -16.74 0.65
C GLN A 161 0.94 -15.60 0.80
N LYS A 162 1.39 -15.35 2.03
CA LYS A 162 2.48 -14.41 2.30
C LYS A 162 3.71 -15.15 2.82
N SER A 163 4.78 -15.13 2.06
CA SER A 163 6.05 -15.75 2.44
C SER A 163 6.87 -14.83 3.34
N ARG A 164 7.08 -15.22 4.61
CA ARG A 164 8.00 -14.49 5.51
C ARG A 164 9.41 -14.36 4.93
N ARG A 165 9.86 -15.34 4.16
CA ARG A 165 11.16 -15.33 3.52
C ARG A 165 11.28 -14.17 2.54
N ILE A 166 10.25 -13.86 1.77
CA ILE A 166 10.26 -12.77 0.79
C ILE A 166 10.16 -11.42 1.49
N THR A 167 9.31 -11.27 2.50
CA THR A 167 9.17 -10.04 3.29
C THR A 167 10.50 -9.55 3.88
N THR A 168 11.38 -10.47 4.28
CA THR A 168 12.67 -10.13 4.90
C THR A 168 13.85 -10.11 3.92
N THR A 169 13.60 -10.12 2.62
CA THR A 169 14.67 -10.03 1.60
C THR A 169 15.26 -8.63 1.49
N ASN A 170 16.39 -8.52 0.80
CA ASN A 170 17.00 -7.23 0.50
C ASN A 170 16.24 -6.51 -0.62
N TRP A 171 15.32 -5.62 -0.28
CA TRP A 171 14.57 -4.80 -1.24
C TRP A 171 15.39 -3.68 -1.89
N ALA A 172 16.62 -3.41 -1.41
CA ALA A 172 17.54 -2.46 -2.02
C ALA A 172 18.36 -3.07 -3.17
N THR A 173 18.10 -4.32 -3.55
CA THR A 173 18.81 -4.98 -4.66
C THR A 173 18.51 -4.29 -6.00
N PRO A 174 19.51 -4.13 -6.90
CA PRO A 174 19.27 -3.54 -8.23
C PRO A 174 18.33 -4.39 -9.11
N ARG A 175 18.29 -5.69 -8.89
CA ARG A 175 17.42 -6.63 -9.63
C ARG A 175 16.56 -7.41 -8.67
N LEU A 176 15.26 -7.24 -8.79
CA LEU A 176 14.28 -8.01 -8.06
C LEU A 176 14.10 -9.39 -8.74
N SER A 177 13.93 -10.44 -7.93
CA SER A 177 13.50 -11.75 -8.42
C SER A 177 12.02 -11.71 -8.81
N GLU A 178 11.57 -12.64 -9.65
CA GLU A 178 10.14 -12.77 -10.00
C GLU A 178 9.26 -12.94 -8.76
N GLN A 179 9.74 -13.68 -7.77
CA GLN A 179 9.01 -13.85 -6.50
C GLN A 179 8.86 -12.54 -5.73
N GLN A 180 9.90 -11.67 -5.73
CA GLN A 180 9.81 -10.33 -5.13
C GLN A 180 8.86 -9.43 -5.92
N ILE A 181 8.91 -9.49 -7.25
CA ILE A 181 8.04 -8.71 -8.15
C ILE A 181 6.58 -9.08 -7.90
N LEU A 182 6.24 -10.36 -7.94
CA LEU A 182 4.87 -10.83 -7.71
C LEU A 182 4.40 -10.52 -6.29
N TYR A 183 5.24 -10.75 -5.28
CA TYR A 183 4.91 -10.45 -3.90
C TYR A 183 4.55 -8.97 -3.71
N ALA A 184 5.41 -8.07 -4.18
CA ALA A 184 5.19 -6.63 -4.04
C ALA A 184 3.98 -6.14 -4.84
N ALA A 185 3.80 -6.64 -6.06
CA ALA A 185 2.65 -6.34 -6.90
C ALA A 185 1.34 -6.78 -6.26
N ASP A 186 1.33 -7.98 -5.68
CA ASP A 186 0.17 -8.58 -5.03
C ASP A 186 -0.25 -7.80 -3.79
N ASP A 187 0.70 -7.30 -2.99
CA ASP A 187 0.39 -6.55 -1.77
C ASP A 187 -0.38 -5.25 -2.08
N ALA A 188 0.00 -4.51 -3.10
CA ALA A 188 -0.75 -3.34 -3.55
C ALA A 188 -2.08 -3.73 -4.25
N HIS A 189 -2.06 -4.72 -5.13
CA HIS A 189 -3.24 -5.10 -5.91
C HIS A 189 -4.34 -5.71 -5.03
N VAL A 190 -4.00 -6.58 -4.08
CA VAL A 190 -4.98 -7.17 -3.17
C VAL A 190 -5.65 -6.12 -2.28
N ALA A 191 -4.91 -5.07 -1.88
CA ALA A 191 -5.48 -3.97 -1.12
C ALA A 191 -6.57 -3.24 -1.93
N LEU A 192 -6.32 -2.96 -3.22
CA LEU A 192 -7.34 -2.36 -4.09
C LEU A 192 -8.55 -3.28 -4.27
N ARG A 193 -8.35 -4.57 -4.51
CA ARG A 193 -9.45 -5.54 -4.66
C ARG A 193 -10.32 -5.62 -3.40
N ILE A 194 -9.70 -5.61 -2.22
CA ILE A 194 -10.42 -5.58 -0.94
C ILE A 194 -11.22 -4.28 -0.81
N TYR A 195 -10.62 -3.13 -1.16
CA TYR A 195 -11.31 -1.85 -1.16
C TYR A 195 -12.50 -1.83 -2.10
N ARG A 196 -12.37 -2.30 -3.36
CA ARG A 196 -13.46 -2.39 -4.35
C ARG A 196 -14.61 -3.23 -3.82
N HIS A 197 -14.32 -4.43 -3.31
CA HIS A 197 -15.32 -5.31 -2.71
C HIS A 197 -16.02 -4.66 -1.51
N TRP A 198 -15.25 -4.04 -0.62
CA TRP A 198 -15.81 -3.34 0.53
C TRP A 198 -16.68 -2.15 0.12
N HIS A 199 -16.23 -1.36 -0.84
CA HIS A 199 -16.99 -0.21 -1.34
C HIS A 199 -18.29 -0.62 -1.99
N GLU A 200 -18.32 -1.72 -2.72
CA GLU A 200 -19.52 -2.25 -3.38
C GLU A 200 -20.54 -2.79 -2.36
N HIS A 201 -20.09 -3.54 -1.37
CA HIS A 201 -20.98 -4.24 -0.44
C HIS A 201 -21.30 -3.42 0.82
N PHE A 202 -20.50 -2.40 1.15
CA PHE A 202 -20.66 -1.54 2.33
C PHE A 202 -20.47 -0.06 1.99
N PRO A 203 -21.25 0.50 1.04
CA PRO A 203 -20.97 1.83 0.47
C PRO A 203 -21.02 2.96 1.51
N ALA A 204 -21.92 2.92 2.48
CA ALA A 204 -22.02 3.95 3.52
C ALA A 204 -20.76 3.99 4.41
N ALA A 205 -20.21 2.83 4.74
CA ALA A 205 -19.00 2.71 5.56
C ALA A 205 -17.75 3.14 4.80
N ALA A 206 -17.67 2.76 3.52
CA ALA A 206 -16.57 3.15 2.64
C ALA A 206 -16.58 4.67 2.38
N ALA A 207 -17.74 5.27 2.14
CA ALA A 207 -17.90 6.72 2.00
C ALA A 207 -17.49 7.47 3.27
N GLY A 208 -17.82 6.96 4.46
CA GLY A 208 -17.38 7.51 5.74
C GLY A 208 -15.87 7.50 5.91
N ALA A 209 -15.21 6.41 5.53
CA ALA A 209 -13.75 6.30 5.57
C ALA A 209 -13.08 7.28 4.58
N ALA A 210 -13.58 7.39 3.36
CA ALA A 210 -13.09 8.35 2.37
C ALA A 210 -13.25 9.80 2.84
N ALA A 211 -14.40 10.16 3.40
CA ALA A 211 -14.61 11.49 3.97
C ALA A 211 -13.64 11.81 5.12
N ASN A 212 -13.34 10.84 5.97
CA ASN A 212 -12.35 11.01 7.05
C ASN A 212 -10.94 11.16 6.51
N ALA A 213 -10.56 10.41 5.47
CA ALA A 213 -9.25 10.53 4.81
C ALA A 213 -9.05 11.92 4.18
N ILE A 214 -10.07 12.45 3.52
CA ILE A 214 -10.06 13.81 2.94
C ILE A 214 -9.94 14.87 4.05
N ARG A 215 -10.68 14.74 5.15
CA ARG A 215 -10.58 15.68 6.29
C ARG A 215 -9.19 15.66 6.92
N ALA A 216 -8.60 14.47 7.08
CA ALA A 216 -7.25 14.33 7.64
C ALA A 216 -6.20 14.97 6.72
N ALA A 217 -6.35 14.82 5.40
CA ALA A 217 -5.46 15.43 4.41
C ALA A 217 -5.56 16.98 4.37
N ASN A 218 -6.75 17.53 4.67
CA ASN A 218 -6.98 18.97 4.69
C ASN A 218 -6.71 19.61 6.07
N ALA A 219 -6.51 18.82 7.12
CA ALA A 219 -6.09 19.33 8.41
C ALA A 219 -4.65 19.84 8.32
N ALA A 220 -4.43 21.12 8.62
CA ALA A 220 -3.08 21.71 8.64
C ALA A 220 -2.14 20.87 9.53
N PRO A 221 -0.87 20.70 9.14
CA PRO A 221 0.10 19.99 9.95
C PRO A 221 0.15 20.63 11.34
N ARG A 222 -0.07 19.82 12.39
CA ARG A 222 0.09 20.28 13.76
C ARG A 222 1.50 20.89 13.88
N ALA A 223 1.57 22.18 14.18
CA ALA A 223 2.83 22.87 14.42
C ALA A 223 3.67 22.04 15.40
N ALA A 224 4.89 21.71 15.02
CA ALA A 224 5.83 21.03 15.88
C ALA A 224 5.95 21.83 17.17
N LYS A 225 5.78 21.19 18.34
CA LYS A 225 6.03 21.84 19.63
C LYS A 225 7.44 22.39 19.61
N PRO A 226 7.65 23.67 19.97
CA PRO A 226 8.99 24.25 20.07
C PRO A 226 9.79 23.42 21.09
N VAL A 227 10.96 22.98 20.67
CA VAL A 227 11.95 22.36 21.57
C VAL A 227 12.35 23.46 22.54
N GLN A 228 12.05 23.31 23.82
CA GLN A 228 12.56 24.20 24.86
C GLN A 228 14.07 23.97 24.98
N PRO A 229 14.90 25.02 24.93
CA PRO A 229 16.32 24.88 25.22
C PRO A 229 16.47 24.58 26.71
N GLY A 230 17.13 23.45 27.02
CA GLY A 230 17.60 23.10 28.35
C GLY A 230 18.94 23.75 28.65
#